data_ec9de830e5fc197bea22fa6d5437f07c
#
_entry.id   ec9de830e5fc197bea22fa6d5437f07c
#
_cell.length_a   1.000
_cell.length_b   1.000
_cell.length_c   1.000
_cell.angle_alpha   90.00
_cell.angle_beta   90.00
_cell.angle_gamma   90.00
#
_symmetry.space_group_name_H-M   'P 1'
#
loop_
_entity.id
_entity.type
_entity.pdbx_description
1 polymer ?
#
loop_
_entity_poly.entity_id
_entity_poly.type
_entity_poly.pdbx_seq_one_letter_code
_entity_poly.pdbx_strand_id
1 'polypeptide(L)'
;VTNIGRVMLAQLRSIGSRNVCLPAGAVPGGPWVARGGRTYRTGASGSTSEAITRARAVRSVTSLRGYQEVGRADLFLQVIPFASPEDARAAVTELRSLPRTMPKSKGVSDVGEMRTVTPPPVTGAGHVEAAELPFVLDGEHARQLTLWCAAGQTVVVGALGGRAEAVRWPQLAEIVEAQVASLG
;
A
#
# COMPACT_ATOMS: atom_id res chain seq x y z
N VAL A 1 -8.75 -4.35 15.30
CA VAL A 1 -7.49 -3.74 14.84
C VAL A 1 -6.83 -4.73 13.91
N THR A 2 -7.10 -4.56 12.63
CA THR A 2 -6.66 -5.48 11.57
C THR A 2 -5.15 -5.33 11.39
N ASN A 3 -4.41 -6.36 11.68
CA ASN A 3 -2.95 -6.36 11.75
C ASN A 3 -2.28 -6.63 10.40
N ILE A 4 -2.84 -6.10 9.29
CA ILE A 4 -2.28 -6.26 7.94
C ILE A 4 -0.82 -5.76 7.90
N GLY A 5 -0.52 -4.70 8.64
CA GLY A 5 0.84 -4.17 8.74
C GLY A 5 1.81 -5.02 9.58
N ARG A 6 1.33 -5.83 10.55
CA ARG A 6 2.24 -6.55 11.45
C ARG A 6 2.90 -7.77 10.81
N VAL A 7 2.21 -8.49 9.93
CA VAL A 7 2.78 -9.71 9.32
C VAL A 7 3.84 -9.34 8.28
N MET A 8 3.64 -8.28 7.49
CA MET A 8 4.68 -7.77 6.58
C MET A 8 5.84 -7.10 7.34
N LEU A 9 5.59 -6.49 8.49
CA LEU A 9 6.60 -5.78 9.27
C LEU A 9 7.54 -6.69 10.07
N ALA A 10 7.13 -7.91 10.43
CA ALA A 10 7.92 -8.79 11.30
C ALA A 10 9.18 -9.38 10.63
N GLN A 11 9.25 -9.41 9.30
CA GLN A 11 10.34 -10.08 8.56
C GLN A 11 11.43 -9.16 8.03
N LEU A 12 11.31 -7.84 8.19
CA LEU A 12 12.20 -6.88 7.54
C LEU A 12 13.17 -6.25 8.54
N ARG A 13 14.48 -6.41 8.31
CA ARG A 13 15.50 -5.68 9.08
C ARG A 13 15.49 -4.22 8.69
N SER A 14 15.22 -3.34 9.64
CA SER A 14 15.34 -1.89 9.47
C SER A 14 16.79 -1.54 9.10
N ILE A 15 16.94 -0.75 8.06
CA ILE A 15 18.21 -0.08 7.72
C ILE A 15 18.00 1.40 8.06
N GLY A 16 18.95 2.03 8.69
CA GLY A 16 18.84 3.37 9.28
C GLY A 16 18.60 4.55 8.31
N SER A 17 17.97 4.31 7.17
CA SER A 17 17.61 5.33 6.19
C SER A 17 16.25 5.97 6.51
N ARG A 18 16.09 7.22 6.11
CA ARG A 18 14.86 7.99 6.33
C ARG A 18 13.68 7.37 5.59
N ASN A 19 12.56 7.16 6.29
CA ASN A 19 11.31 6.72 5.67
C ASN A 19 10.70 7.87 4.85
N VAL A 20 10.45 7.64 3.56
CA VAL A 20 9.91 8.64 2.64
C VAL A 20 8.36 8.61 2.53
N CYS A 21 7.70 7.69 3.24
CA CYS A 21 6.23 7.76 3.35
C CYS A 21 5.82 9.01 4.15
N LEU A 22 4.68 9.57 3.78
CA LEU A 22 4.13 10.77 4.43
C LEU A 22 4.14 10.63 5.97
N PRO A 23 4.49 11.68 6.72
CA PRO A 23 4.20 11.72 8.15
C PRO A 23 2.69 11.75 8.38
N ALA A 24 2.21 11.21 9.50
CA ALA A 24 0.76 11.07 9.75
C ALA A 24 -0.01 12.41 9.63
N GLY A 25 0.59 13.51 10.06
CA GLY A 25 -0.02 14.84 9.94
C GLY A 25 -0.10 15.40 8.52
N ALA A 26 0.58 14.78 7.54
CA ALA A 26 0.51 15.17 6.13
C ALA A 26 -0.37 14.22 5.29
N VAL A 27 -0.94 13.19 5.89
CA VAL A 27 -1.86 12.27 5.21
C VAL A 27 -3.25 12.92 5.14
N PRO A 28 -3.83 13.14 3.95
CA PRO A 28 -5.17 13.72 3.81
C PRO A 28 -6.27 12.89 4.48
N GLY A 29 -7.38 13.55 4.84
CA GLY A 29 -8.59 12.90 5.33
C GLY A 29 -8.51 12.37 6.77
N GLY A 30 -7.47 12.77 7.54
CA GLY A 30 -7.28 12.35 8.94
C GLY A 30 -8.21 13.01 9.94
N PRO A 31 -8.00 12.73 11.25
CA PRO A 31 -6.68 12.53 11.86
C PRO A 31 -6.13 11.11 11.77
N TRP A 32 -4.91 10.98 11.26
CA TRP A 32 -4.19 9.72 11.18
C TRP A 32 -3.15 9.58 12.29
N VAL A 33 -3.05 8.40 12.85
CA VAL A 33 -1.99 8.04 13.81
C VAL A 33 -1.05 7.03 13.18
N ALA A 34 0.24 7.32 13.14
CA ALA A 34 1.23 6.38 12.61
C ALA A 34 1.33 5.14 13.52
N ARG A 35 1.17 3.96 12.92
CA ARG A 35 1.29 2.66 13.61
C ARG A 35 2.68 2.03 13.50
N GLY A 36 3.56 2.66 12.81
CA GLY A 36 4.93 2.25 12.58
C GLY A 36 5.34 2.54 11.15
N GLY A 37 6.64 2.58 10.94
CA GLY A 37 7.23 2.74 9.62
C GLY A 37 8.58 2.06 9.60
N ARG A 38 8.96 1.51 8.47
CA ARG A 38 10.25 0.87 8.24
C ARG A 38 10.79 1.21 6.87
N THR A 39 12.09 1.19 6.79
CA THR A 39 12.82 1.19 5.54
C THR A 39 13.61 -0.12 5.47
N TYR A 40 13.69 -0.71 4.29
CA TYR A 40 14.42 -1.96 4.09
C TYR A 40 15.03 -2.00 2.70
N ARG A 41 16.09 -2.78 2.54
CA ARG A 41 16.67 -2.99 1.21
C ARG A 41 15.76 -3.83 0.36
N THR A 42 15.51 -3.38 -0.85
CA THR A 42 14.79 -4.14 -1.86
C THR A 42 15.53 -5.46 -2.11
N GLY A 43 14.81 -6.56 -2.16
CA GLY A 43 15.39 -7.89 -2.31
C GLY A 43 15.59 -8.69 -1.01
N ALA A 44 15.22 -8.14 0.15
CA ALA A 44 15.11 -8.93 1.39
C ALA A 44 13.92 -9.90 1.30
N SER A 45 14.08 -11.13 1.74
CA SER A 45 13.20 -12.28 1.54
C SER A 45 11.69 -12.06 1.80
N GLY A 46 10.83 -12.65 0.95
CA GLY A 46 9.37 -12.65 1.03
C GLY A 46 8.70 -12.55 -0.34
N SER A 47 7.43 -12.89 -0.46
CA SER A 47 6.69 -12.93 -1.73
C SER A 47 6.67 -11.56 -2.46
N THR A 48 6.56 -10.47 -1.71
CA THR A 48 6.66 -9.12 -2.26
C THR A 48 8.07 -8.82 -2.78
N SER A 49 9.12 -9.39 -2.15
CA SER A 49 10.50 -9.24 -2.61
C SER A 49 10.77 -9.94 -3.91
N GLU A 50 10.15 -11.07 -4.20
CA GLU A 50 10.34 -11.77 -5.47
C GLU A 50 9.79 -10.97 -6.64
N ALA A 51 8.60 -10.40 -6.53
CA ALA A 51 8.04 -9.53 -7.54
C ALA A 51 8.92 -8.30 -7.78
N ILE A 52 9.35 -7.65 -6.70
CA ILE A 52 10.25 -6.50 -6.75
C ILE A 52 11.61 -6.87 -7.36
N THR A 53 12.13 -8.06 -7.06
CA THR A 53 13.40 -8.53 -7.62
C THR A 53 13.25 -8.85 -9.11
N ARG A 54 12.16 -9.50 -9.52
CA ARG A 54 11.86 -9.75 -10.93
C ARG A 54 11.64 -8.47 -11.71
N ALA A 55 10.97 -7.49 -11.13
CA ALA A 55 10.76 -6.17 -11.71
C ALA A 55 12.00 -5.28 -11.73
N ARG A 56 13.20 -5.83 -11.46
CA ARG A 56 14.48 -5.12 -11.48
C ARG A 56 14.54 -3.90 -10.56
N ALA A 57 13.95 -4.02 -9.38
CA ALA A 57 14.08 -2.96 -8.38
C ALA A 57 15.55 -2.64 -8.13
N VAL A 58 15.88 -1.36 -8.07
CA VAL A 58 17.22 -0.91 -7.75
C VAL A 58 17.59 -1.38 -6.34
N ARG A 59 18.86 -1.55 -6.04
CA ARG A 59 19.39 -1.75 -4.68
C ARG A 59 19.14 -0.50 -3.83
N SER A 60 17.89 -0.15 -3.66
CA SER A 60 17.43 1.05 -2.97
C SER A 60 16.54 0.68 -1.79
N VAL A 61 16.22 1.66 -1.03
CA VAL A 61 15.49 1.53 0.21
C VAL A 61 14.01 1.65 -0.09
N THR A 62 13.25 0.58 0.11
CA THR A 62 11.81 0.64 0.12
C THR A 62 11.33 1.20 1.45
N SER A 63 10.49 2.21 1.41
CA SER A 63 9.83 2.78 2.58
C SER A 63 8.42 2.23 2.74
N LEU A 64 8.05 1.99 3.99
CA LEU A 64 6.76 1.43 4.37
C LEU A 64 6.27 2.13 5.63
N ARG A 65 5.01 2.51 5.66
CA ARG A 65 4.38 3.08 6.86
C ARG A 65 2.91 2.67 6.96
N GLY A 66 2.50 2.26 8.15
CA GLY A 66 1.10 2.02 8.49
C GLY A 66 0.53 3.20 9.28
N TYR A 67 -0.74 3.49 9.06
CA TYR A 67 -1.48 4.54 9.75
C TYR A 67 -2.82 3.99 10.20
N GLN A 68 -3.41 4.59 11.21
CA GLN A 68 -4.76 4.27 11.65
C GLN A 68 -5.56 5.54 11.90
N GLU A 69 -6.75 5.60 11.34
CA GLU A 69 -7.82 6.48 11.78
C GLU A 69 -8.62 5.73 12.84
N VAL A 70 -8.60 6.22 14.06
CA VAL A 70 -9.16 5.49 15.22
C VAL A 70 -10.63 5.13 14.99
N GLY A 71 -10.92 3.81 15.01
CA GLY A 71 -12.27 3.27 14.87
C GLY A 71 -12.84 3.26 13.45
N ARG A 72 -12.08 3.69 12.42
CA ARG A 72 -12.61 3.81 11.05
C ARG A 72 -11.82 3.05 10.00
N ALA A 73 -10.54 3.32 9.84
CA ALA A 73 -9.76 2.77 8.74
C ALA A 73 -8.30 2.52 9.12
N ASP A 74 -7.71 1.53 8.47
CA ASP A 74 -6.27 1.28 8.44
C ASP A 74 -5.73 1.63 7.05
N LEU A 75 -4.69 2.46 7.01
CA LEU A 75 -3.99 2.84 5.79
C LEU A 75 -2.59 2.25 5.82
N PHE A 76 -2.15 1.79 4.67
CA PHE A 76 -0.81 1.33 4.41
C PHE A 76 -0.24 2.07 3.20
N LEU A 77 0.93 2.66 3.33
CA LEU A 77 1.68 3.26 2.23
C LEU A 77 3.01 2.54 2.06
N GLN A 78 3.37 2.28 0.80
CA GLN A 78 4.66 1.74 0.43
C GLN A 78 5.21 2.51 -0.76
N VAL A 79 6.49 2.83 -0.73
CA VAL A 79 7.22 3.54 -1.77
C VAL A 79 8.41 2.69 -2.18
N ILE A 80 8.43 2.29 -3.45
CA ILE A 80 9.41 1.35 -4.01
C ILE A 80 10.10 2.01 -5.21
N PRO A 81 11.37 2.38 -5.12
CA PRO A 81 12.11 2.94 -6.24
C PRO A 81 12.61 1.85 -7.20
N PHE A 82 12.65 2.16 -8.47
CA PHE A 82 13.12 1.31 -9.58
C PHE A 82 14.22 2.01 -10.39
N ALA A 83 14.87 1.27 -11.29
CA ALA A 83 15.96 1.78 -12.12
C ALA A 83 15.46 2.70 -13.23
N SER A 84 14.24 2.46 -13.73
CA SER A 84 13.64 3.20 -14.82
C SER A 84 12.12 3.36 -14.64
N PRO A 85 11.49 4.31 -15.34
CA PRO A 85 10.04 4.42 -15.38
C PRO A 85 9.36 3.20 -16.00
N GLU A 86 10.01 2.50 -16.92
CA GLU A 86 9.54 1.27 -17.54
C GLU A 86 9.46 0.13 -16.52
N ASP A 87 10.52 -0.03 -15.72
CA ASP A 87 10.56 -1.03 -14.65
C ASP A 87 9.48 -0.74 -13.58
N ALA A 88 9.27 0.54 -13.25
CA ALA A 88 8.21 0.94 -12.32
C ALA A 88 6.81 0.58 -12.87
N ARG A 89 6.53 0.86 -14.15
CA ARG A 89 5.25 0.49 -14.79
C ARG A 89 5.05 -1.03 -14.83
N ALA A 90 6.06 -1.79 -15.23
CA ALA A 90 6.00 -3.25 -15.23
C ALA A 90 5.73 -3.81 -13.83
N ALA A 91 6.36 -3.24 -12.81
CA ALA A 91 6.17 -3.63 -11.42
C ALA A 91 4.74 -3.39 -10.90
N VAL A 92 4.05 -2.36 -11.35
CA VAL A 92 2.64 -2.12 -10.99
C VAL A 92 1.77 -3.31 -11.40
N THR A 93 1.88 -3.74 -12.66
CA THR A 93 1.13 -4.88 -13.18
C THR A 93 1.49 -6.18 -12.45
N GLU A 94 2.78 -6.40 -12.18
CA GLU A 94 3.23 -7.59 -11.46
C GLU A 94 2.76 -7.59 -10.01
N LEU A 95 2.88 -6.48 -9.29
CA LEU A 95 2.42 -6.35 -7.90
C LEU A 95 0.90 -6.57 -7.76
N ARG A 96 0.11 -6.11 -8.73
CA ARG A 96 -1.32 -6.36 -8.77
C ARG A 96 -1.64 -7.86 -8.93
N SER A 97 -0.87 -8.57 -9.75
CA SER A 97 -1.11 -9.98 -10.05
C SER A 97 -0.75 -10.94 -8.90
N LEU A 98 -0.04 -10.46 -7.88
CA LEU A 98 0.34 -11.30 -6.73
C LEU A 98 -0.89 -11.78 -5.95
N PRO A 99 -0.95 -13.08 -5.60
CA PRO A 99 -1.98 -13.58 -4.71
C PRO A 99 -1.97 -12.80 -3.40
N ARG A 100 -3.10 -12.23 -3.04
CA ARG A 100 -3.26 -11.55 -1.75
C ARG A 100 -4.12 -12.41 -0.85
N THR A 101 -3.49 -12.95 0.16
CA THR A 101 -4.19 -13.56 1.29
C THR A 101 -4.27 -12.53 2.39
N MET A 102 -5.47 -12.19 2.83
CA MET A 102 -5.60 -11.49 4.10
C MET A 102 -5.06 -12.40 5.20
N PRO A 103 -4.14 -11.91 6.04
CA PRO A 103 -3.73 -12.70 7.20
C PRO A 103 -4.98 -12.97 8.05
N LYS A 104 -5.05 -14.18 8.61
CA LYS A 104 -6.08 -14.51 9.61
C LYS A 104 -5.95 -13.52 10.76
N SER A 105 -6.80 -12.53 10.77
CA SER A 105 -6.84 -11.49 11.80
C SER A 105 -8.09 -11.70 12.64
N LYS A 106 -7.98 -11.39 13.94
CA LYS A 106 -9.13 -11.47 14.84
C LYS A 106 -10.25 -10.56 14.31
N GLY A 107 -11.45 -11.09 14.20
CA GLY A 107 -12.62 -10.36 13.69
C GLY A 107 -12.78 -10.38 12.18
N VAL A 108 -11.81 -10.87 11.40
CA VAL A 108 -11.92 -10.99 9.94
C VAL A 108 -12.46 -12.37 9.57
N SER A 109 -13.53 -12.39 8.80
CA SER A 109 -14.13 -13.58 8.19
C SER A 109 -14.58 -13.28 6.75
N ASP A 110 -15.08 -14.30 6.06
CA ASP A 110 -15.73 -14.22 4.74
C ASP A 110 -14.94 -13.34 3.75
N VAL A 111 -13.64 -13.61 3.64
CA VAL A 111 -12.77 -12.93 2.69
C VAL A 111 -13.15 -13.38 1.28
N GLY A 112 -13.68 -12.45 0.49
CA GLY A 112 -14.04 -12.69 -0.89
C GLY A 112 -12.85 -12.66 -1.84
N GLU A 113 -13.15 -12.69 -3.13
CA GLU A 113 -12.14 -12.58 -4.17
C GLU A 113 -11.75 -11.13 -4.44
N MET A 114 -10.46 -10.92 -4.70
CA MET A 114 -9.96 -9.61 -5.12
C MET A 114 -10.48 -9.28 -6.51
N ARG A 115 -11.12 -8.13 -6.67
CA ARG A 115 -11.68 -7.65 -7.92
C ARG A 115 -10.87 -6.49 -8.46
N THR A 116 -10.42 -6.60 -9.71
CA THR A 116 -9.86 -5.44 -10.42
C THR A 116 -10.98 -4.44 -10.72
N VAL A 117 -10.71 -3.17 -10.49
CA VAL A 117 -11.66 -2.08 -10.76
C VAL A 117 -10.98 -1.01 -11.61
N THR A 118 -11.77 -0.18 -12.29
CA THR A 118 -11.22 0.99 -12.97
C THR A 118 -10.59 1.92 -11.94
N PRO A 119 -9.28 2.24 -12.06
CA PRO A 119 -8.63 3.10 -11.09
C PRO A 119 -9.19 4.53 -11.15
N PRO A 120 -9.31 5.21 -10.01
CA PRO A 120 -9.49 6.65 -10.04
C PRO A 120 -8.25 7.31 -10.64
N PRO A 121 -8.37 8.51 -11.22
CA PRO A 121 -7.21 9.27 -11.66
C PRO A 121 -6.31 9.58 -10.46
N VAL A 122 -4.99 9.56 -10.69
CA VAL A 122 -3.97 9.94 -9.70
C VAL A 122 -3.03 10.93 -10.39
N THR A 123 -3.05 12.17 -9.94
CA THR A 123 -2.21 13.24 -10.52
C THR A 123 -0.72 12.91 -10.34
N GLY A 124 0.06 13.06 -11.40
CA GLY A 124 1.49 12.76 -11.39
C GLY A 124 1.86 11.30 -11.59
N ALA A 125 0.87 10.40 -11.69
CA ALA A 125 1.12 8.99 -12.02
C ALA A 125 1.03 8.74 -13.52
N GLY A 126 1.99 7.99 -14.06
CA GLY A 126 2.02 7.57 -15.48
C GLY A 126 1.28 6.27 -15.76
N HIS A 127 1.05 5.46 -14.72
CA HIS A 127 0.30 4.19 -14.81
C HIS A 127 -0.32 3.87 -13.45
N VAL A 128 -1.60 3.52 -13.45
CA VAL A 128 -2.36 3.24 -12.23
C VAL A 128 -3.18 1.97 -12.40
N GLU A 129 -3.14 1.11 -11.41
CA GLU A 129 -4.03 -0.05 -11.30
C GLU A 129 -4.72 -0.05 -9.94
N ALA A 130 -5.91 -0.65 -9.87
CA ALA A 130 -6.73 -0.68 -8.67
C ALA A 130 -7.42 -2.02 -8.47
N ALA A 131 -7.57 -2.40 -7.21
CA ALA A 131 -8.37 -3.57 -6.85
C ALA A 131 -9.08 -3.37 -5.51
N GLU A 132 -10.19 -4.07 -5.36
CA GLU A 132 -11.00 -4.14 -4.15
C GLU A 132 -11.05 -5.58 -3.64
N LEU A 133 -10.88 -5.77 -2.33
CA LEU A 133 -11.03 -7.03 -1.65
C LEU A 133 -12.13 -6.89 -0.60
N PRO A 134 -13.32 -7.50 -0.79
CA PRO A 134 -14.38 -7.50 0.20
C PRO A 134 -14.10 -8.53 1.30
N PHE A 135 -14.51 -8.23 2.52
CA PHE A 135 -14.46 -9.14 3.67
C PHE A 135 -15.48 -8.75 4.74
N VAL A 136 -15.59 -9.54 5.81
CA VAL A 136 -16.38 -9.20 6.99
C VAL A 136 -15.42 -8.88 8.14
N LEU A 137 -15.68 -7.78 8.84
CA LEU A 137 -14.92 -7.34 10.02
C LEU A 137 -15.87 -7.18 11.20
N ASP A 138 -15.68 -8.00 12.23
CA ASP A 138 -16.54 -8.03 13.43
C ASP A 138 -18.03 -8.14 13.10
N GLY A 139 -18.40 -8.94 12.08
CA GLY A 139 -19.77 -9.15 11.62
C GLY A 139 -20.32 -8.09 10.65
N GLU A 140 -19.55 -7.07 10.33
CA GLU A 140 -19.95 -6.01 9.41
C GLU A 140 -19.23 -6.07 8.06
N HIS A 141 -19.88 -5.62 6.99
CA HIS A 141 -19.26 -5.54 5.67
C HIS A 141 -18.08 -4.57 5.68
N ALA A 142 -16.98 -5.07 5.22
CA ALA A 142 -15.73 -4.33 5.14
C ALA A 142 -15.08 -4.54 3.76
N ARG A 143 -14.14 -3.67 3.42
CA ARG A 143 -13.35 -3.81 2.19
C ARG A 143 -11.97 -3.23 2.35
N GLN A 144 -11.05 -3.72 1.55
CA GLN A 144 -9.75 -3.11 1.32
C GLN A 144 -9.70 -2.61 -0.12
N LEU A 145 -9.40 -1.33 -0.26
CA LEU A 145 -9.11 -0.69 -1.54
C LEU A 145 -7.60 -0.64 -1.70
N THR A 146 -7.09 -0.97 -2.87
CA THR A 146 -5.65 -0.88 -3.14
C THR A 146 -5.41 -0.18 -4.46
N LEU A 147 -4.49 0.81 -4.44
CA LEU A 147 -3.95 1.48 -5.60
C LEU A 147 -2.47 1.15 -5.73
N TRP A 148 -2.04 0.85 -6.94
CA TRP A 148 -0.65 0.77 -7.35
C TRP A 148 -0.43 1.82 -8.42
N CYS A 149 0.51 2.72 -8.24
CA CYS A 149 0.80 3.70 -9.27
C CYS A 149 2.31 3.85 -9.51
N ALA A 150 2.68 3.99 -10.78
CA ALA A 150 4.02 4.34 -11.19
C ALA A 150 4.10 5.86 -11.38
N ALA A 151 4.94 6.53 -10.59
CA ALA A 151 5.26 7.95 -10.67
C ALA A 151 6.77 8.08 -10.98
N GLY A 152 7.11 8.40 -12.23
CA GLY A 152 8.49 8.33 -12.68
C GLY A 152 9.10 6.94 -12.45
N GLN A 153 10.24 6.89 -11.76
CA GLN A 153 10.95 5.64 -11.41
C GLN A 153 10.46 4.99 -10.12
N THR A 154 9.36 5.45 -9.55
CA THR A 154 8.89 4.99 -8.24
C THR A 154 7.51 4.36 -8.35
N VAL A 155 7.30 3.25 -7.66
CA VAL A 155 5.95 2.71 -7.42
C VAL A 155 5.49 3.13 -6.03
N VAL A 156 4.32 3.73 -5.97
CA VAL A 156 3.58 4.01 -4.74
C VAL A 156 2.44 3.01 -4.63
N VAL A 157 2.35 2.34 -3.50
CA VAL A 157 1.23 1.46 -3.16
C VAL A 157 0.49 2.06 -1.99
N GLY A 158 -0.79 2.32 -2.17
CA GLY A 158 -1.71 2.69 -1.11
C GLY A 158 -2.74 1.60 -0.89
N ALA A 159 -2.95 1.17 0.35
CA ALA A 159 -4.03 0.26 0.71
C ALA A 159 -4.81 0.82 1.90
N LEU A 160 -6.11 1.00 1.71
CA LEU A 160 -7.04 1.54 2.69
C LEU A 160 -8.09 0.47 3.01
N GLY A 161 -8.14 0.04 4.27
CA GLY A 161 -9.03 -1.02 4.72
C GLY A 161 -9.88 -0.60 5.92
N GLY A 162 -11.12 -1.08 5.97
CA GLY A 162 -12.05 -0.76 7.05
C GLY A 162 -13.49 -1.12 6.68
N ARG A 163 -14.46 -0.67 7.48
CA ARG A 163 -15.87 -0.83 7.18
C ARG A 163 -16.20 -0.19 5.83
N ALA A 164 -17.10 -0.80 5.07
CA ALA A 164 -17.35 -0.43 3.68
C ALA A 164 -17.77 1.04 3.49
N GLU A 165 -18.50 1.61 4.45
CA GLU A 165 -18.91 3.01 4.45
C GLU A 165 -17.78 3.99 4.81
N ALA A 166 -16.77 3.54 5.53
CA ALA A 166 -15.66 4.37 6.00
C ALA A 166 -14.53 4.51 4.97
N VAL A 167 -14.41 3.59 4.01
CA VAL A 167 -13.32 3.58 3.02
C VAL A 167 -13.84 3.91 1.63
N ARG A 168 -13.23 4.90 0.97
CA ARG A 168 -13.69 5.43 -0.33
C ARG A 168 -12.52 5.62 -1.29
N TRP A 169 -12.78 5.37 -2.58
CA TRP A 169 -11.79 5.55 -3.63
C TRP A 169 -11.23 6.98 -3.71
N PRO A 170 -12.05 8.06 -3.65
CA PRO A 170 -11.51 9.42 -3.67
C PRO A 170 -10.54 9.70 -2.53
N GLN A 171 -10.82 9.21 -1.33
CA GLN A 171 -9.92 9.34 -0.17
C GLN A 171 -8.57 8.64 -0.42
N LEU A 172 -8.57 7.41 -0.94
CA LEU A 172 -7.34 6.70 -1.24
C LEU A 172 -6.56 7.37 -2.37
N ALA A 173 -7.25 7.87 -3.40
CA ALA A 173 -6.61 8.60 -4.51
C ALA A 173 -5.91 9.86 -4.00
N GLU A 174 -6.59 10.69 -3.19
CA GLU A 174 -6.03 11.90 -2.59
C GLU A 174 -4.79 11.60 -1.74
N ILE A 175 -4.82 10.53 -0.94
CA ILE A 175 -3.66 10.10 -0.14
C ILE A 175 -2.49 9.69 -1.03
N VAL A 176 -2.75 8.92 -2.09
CA VAL A 176 -1.70 8.48 -3.01
C VAL A 176 -1.14 9.64 -3.82
N GLU A 177 -1.99 10.58 -4.25
CA GLU A 177 -1.55 11.83 -4.91
C GLU A 177 -0.63 12.66 -4.01
N ALA A 178 -1.00 12.85 -2.73
CA ALA A 178 -0.16 13.55 -1.77
C ALA A 178 1.20 12.85 -1.58
N GLN A 179 1.21 11.50 -1.56
CA GLN A 179 2.46 10.74 -1.50
C GLN A 179 3.29 10.92 -2.78
N VAL A 180 2.68 10.86 -3.96
CA VAL A 180 3.38 11.10 -5.25
C VAL A 180 3.97 12.50 -5.27
N ALA A 181 3.20 13.52 -4.90
CA ALA A 181 3.68 14.90 -4.86
C ALA A 181 4.85 15.09 -3.89
N SER A 182 4.93 14.32 -2.82
CA SER A 182 6.02 14.39 -1.84
C SER A 182 7.35 13.79 -2.32
N LEU A 183 7.35 13.11 -3.47
CA LEU A 183 8.54 12.48 -4.06
C LEU A 183 9.26 13.38 -5.09
N GLY A 184 8.61 14.41 -5.59
CA GLY A 184 9.17 15.41 -6.53
C GLY A 184 9.76 16.57 -5.81
#